data_6cd75584be3036fec7106e2e78ccda45
#
_entry.id   6cd75584be3036fec7106e2e78ccda45
#
_cell.length_a   1.000
_cell.length_b   1.000
_cell.length_c   1.000
_cell.angle_alpha   90.00
_cell.angle_beta   90.00
_cell.angle_gamma   90.00
#
_symmetry.space_group_name_H-M   'P 1'
#
loop_
_entity.id
_entity.type
_entity.pdbx_description
1 polymer ?
#
loop_
_entity_poly.entity_id
_entity_poly.type
_entity_poly.pdbx_seq_one_letter_code
_entity_poly.pdbx_strand_id
1 'polypeptide(L)'
;TGDAVQNAVNPSTMANDDLGWERTRQYNLGFELGLFNNRIRLEGDFYDSQSIDLLLNVPVPTITGYSTQMQNIGKVQNRGMEFTLNTKNLTGEFAWSSNFNISFNKNKVLEVGVDGRPIYGSAANANNAFITKPGYPIASFYGYKYIGVFQSEEELAKYPHLSGDKV
;
A
#
# COMPACT_ATOMS: atom_id res chain seq x y z
N THR A 1 15.49 -45.76 28.41
CA THR A 1 15.80 -44.34 28.65
C THR A 1 15.23 -43.57 27.50
N GLY A 2 14.00 -43.02 27.64
CA GLY A 2 13.34 -42.26 26.62
C GLY A 2 13.91 -40.84 26.58
N ASP A 3 14.42 -40.40 25.44
CA ASP A 3 14.72 -39.01 25.18
C ASP A 3 13.40 -38.23 25.13
N ALA A 4 13.14 -37.47 26.17
CA ALA A 4 12.06 -36.50 26.16
C ALA A 4 12.42 -35.38 25.21
N VAL A 5 11.71 -35.24 24.10
CA VAL A 5 11.83 -34.09 23.19
C VAL A 5 11.41 -32.85 23.97
N GLN A 6 12.38 -32.02 24.35
CA GLN A 6 12.10 -30.70 24.91
C GLN A 6 11.84 -29.72 23.77
N ASN A 7 10.66 -29.13 23.77
CA ASN A 7 10.34 -28.04 22.86
C ASN A 7 11.20 -26.81 23.23
N ALA A 8 12.24 -26.53 22.46
CA ALA A 8 13.01 -25.30 22.60
C ALA A 8 12.23 -24.16 21.91
N VAL A 9 12.02 -23.07 22.64
CA VAL A 9 11.49 -21.82 22.09
C VAL A 9 12.69 -20.96 21.68
N ASN A 10 12.80 -20.70 20.37
CA ASN A 10 13.83 -19.79 19.86
C ASN A 10 13.13 -18.50 19.39
N PRO A 11 13.48 -17.32 19.93
CA PRO A 11 12.93 -16.07 19.44
C PRO A 11 13.37 -15.84 17.98
N SER A 12 12.40 -15.58 17.09
CA SER A 12 12.64 -15.37 15.67
C SER A 12 12.94 -13.92 15.31
N THR A 13 12.58 -12.98 16.20
CA THR A 13 12.70 -11.53 15.97
C THR A 13 13.68 -10.95 16.97
N MET A 14 14.63 -10.15 16.49
CA MET A 14 15.58 -9.43 17.33
C MET A 14 14.87 -8.30 18.06
N ALA A 15 15.14 -8.16 19.37
CA ALA A 15 14.63 -7.03 20.16
C ALA A 15 15.19 -5.69 19.65
N ASN A 16 14.40 -4.63 19.81
CA ASN A 16 14.80 -3.27 19.51
C ASN A 16 14.31 -2.34 20.62
N ASP A 17 15.23 -1.81 21.41
CA ASP A 17 14.92 -0.94 22.55
C ASP A 17 14.56 0.49 22.12
N ASP A 18 14.83 0.85 20.85
CA ASP A 18 14.55 2.17 20.27
C ASP A 18 13.16 2.27 19.62
N LEU A 19 12.27 1.31 19.88
CA LEU A 19 10.91 1.34 19.33
C LEU A 19 10.12 2.52 19.87
N GLY A 20 9.57 3.31 18.95
CA GLY A 20 8.69 4.43 19.23
C GLY A 20 7.27 4.19 18.78
N TRP A 21 6.40 5.16 19.04
CA TRP A 21 5.01 5.17 18.60
C TRP A 21 4.91 5.57 17.14
N GLU A 22 4.03 4.88 16.40
CA GLU A 22 3.56 5.35 15.11
C GLU A 22 2.76 6.64 15.28
N ARG A 23 2.94 7.58 14.37
CA ARG A 23 2.28 8.89 14.42
C ARG A 23 1.59 9.19 13.11
N THR A 24 0.40 9.79 13.19
CA THR A 24 -0.29 10.30 12.01
C THR A 24 -0.48 11.81 12.13
N ARG A 25 -0.07 12.54 11.10
CA ARG A 25 -0.34 13.96 10.92
C ARG A 25 -1.29 14.12 9.76
N GLN A 26 -2.40 14.83 9.99
CA GLN A 26 -3.43 15.00 8.98
C GLN A 26 -3.87 16.46 8.91
N TYR A 27 -4.04 16.96 7.71
CA TYR A 27 -4.66 18.23 7.39
C TYR A 27 -5.94 17.98 6.62
N ASN A 28 -7.02 18.56 7.06
CA ASN A 28 -8.32 18.51 6.41
C ASN A 28 -8.82 19.92 6.11
N LEU A 29 -9.40 20.08 4.93
CA LEU A 29 -10.13 21.28 4.54
C LEU A 29 -11.47 20.83 3.96
N GLY A 30 -12.56 21.20 4.65
CA GLY A 30 -13.91 20.88 4.23
C GLY A 30 -14.73 22.13 3.95
N PHE A 31 -15.71 22.00 3.07
CA PHE A 31 -16.74 23.00 2.85
C PHE A 31 -18.11 22.34 2.72
N GLU A 32 -19.12 23.10 3.10
CA GLU A 32 -20.52 22.72 2.93
C GLU A 32 -21.28 23.89 2.34
N LEU A 33 -22.07 23.61 1.29
CA LEU A 33 -22.88 24.61 0.60
C LEU A 33 -24.32 24.13 0.48
N GLY A 34 -25.25 24.91 1.08
CA GLY A 34 -26.68 24.69 0.95
C GLY A 34 -27.30 25.74 0.02
N LEU A 35 -28.01 25.31 -1.01
CA LEU A 35 -28.67 26.15 -1.99
C LEU A 35 -30.17 25.87 -2.02
N PHE A 36 -30.97 26.90 -2.37
CA PHE A 36 -32.42 26.80 -2.54
C PHE A 36 -33.13 26.23 -1.30
N ASN A 37 -32.89 26.83 -0.11
CA ASN A 37 -33.41 26.35 1.16
C ASN A 37 -33.03 24.87 1.44
N ASN A 38 -31.76 24.55 1.23
CA ASN A 38 -31.20 23.18 1.38
C ASN A 38 -31.88 22.12 0.48
N ARG A 39 -32.41 22.54 -0.66
CA ARG A 39 -32.84 21.57 -1.68
C ARG A 39 -31.65 20.94 -2.40
N ILE A 40 -30.53 21.66 -2.47
CA ILE A 40 -29.26 21.17 -2.97
C ILE A 40 -28.24 21.40 -1.86
N ARG A 41 -27.60 20.34 -1.40
CA ARG A 41 -26.49 20.40 -0.42
C ARG A 41 -25.28 19.72 -1.03
N LEU A 42 -24.21 20.48 -1.16
CA LEU A 42 -22.91 20.04 -1.64
C LEU A 42 -21.92 20.10 -0.49
N GLU A 43 -21.25 19.01 -0.24
CA GLU A 43 -20.16 18.88 0.71
C GLU A 43 -18.89 18.47 -0.04
N GLY A 44 -17.76 19.02 0.35
CA GLY A 44 -16.46 18.66 -0.23
C GLY A 44 -15.39 18.69 0.84
N ASP A 45 -14.57 17.62 0.89
CA ASP A 45 -13.47 17.46 1.81
C ASP A 45 -12.18 17.17 1.06
N PHE A 46 -11.10 17.83 1.47
CA PHE A 46 -9.74 17.59 1.01
C PHE A 46 -8.91 17.19 2.21
N TYR A 47 -8.11 16.14 2.04
CA TYR A 47 -7.20 15.70 3.10
C TYR A 47 -5.80 15.38 2.58
N ASP A 48 -4.81 15.62 3.44
CA ASP A 48 -3.43 15.16 3.32
C ASP A 48 -3.03 14.54 4.65
N SER A 49 -2.88 13.23 4.67
CA SER A 49 -2.54 12.43 5.85
C SER A 49 -1.20 11.74 5.65
N GLN A 50 -0.30 11.88 6.63
CA GLN A 50 0.99 11.21 6.64
C GLN A 50 1.12 10.38 7.92
N SER A 51 1.23 9.06 7.75
CA SER A 51 1.64 8.14 8.82
C SER A 51 3.15 8.01 8.77
N ILE A 52 3.80 8.30 9.87
CA ILE A 52 5.26 8.33 10.04
C ILE A 52 5.66 7.37 11.15
N ASP A 53 6.90 6.95 11.14
CA ASP A 53 7.47 6.01 12.10
C ASP A 53 6.71 4.67 12.13
N LEU A 54 6.20 4.24 10.96
CA LEU A 54 5.50 2.96 10.83
C LEU A 54 6.43 1.80 11.19
N LEU A 55 5.91 0.88 11.98
CA LEU A 55 6.62 -0.31 12.41
C LEU A 55 6.72 -1.33 11.28
N LEU A 56 7.94 -1.63 10.87
CA LEU A 56 8.23 -2.60 9.80
C LEU A 56 9.23 -3.64 10.28
N ASN A 57 9.01 -4.90 9.88
CA ASN A 57 9.98 -5.97 10.08
C ASN A 57 11.07 -5.86 9.01
N VAL A 58 12.28 -5.56 9.45
CA VAL A 58 13.47 -5.44 8.61
C VAL A 58 14.29 -6.71 8.69
N PRO A 59 14.67 -7.30 7.55
CA PRO A 59 15.63 -8.40 7.56
C PRO A 59 16.96 -7.99 8.19
N VAL A 60 17.47 -8.82 9.07
CA VAL A 60 18.79 -8.63 9.69
C VAL A 60 19.75 -9.72 9.21
N PRO A 61 21.07 -9.48 9.25
CA PRO A 61 22.06 -10.50 8.90
C PRO A 61 21.88 -11.76 9.74
N THR A 62 21.84 -12.92 9.12
CA THR A 62 21.62 -14.22 9.76
C THR A 62 22.66 -14.58 10.82
N ILE A 63 23.84 -13.96 10.77
CA ILE A 63 24.89 -14.11 11.79
C ILE A 63 24.43 -13.64 13.20
N THR A 64 23.39 -12.79 13.27
CA THR A 64 22.78 -12.36 14.53
C THR A 64 21.96 -13.45 15.21
N GLY A 65 21.66 -14.53 14.51
CA GLY A 65 20.75 -15.60 14.95
C GLY A 65 19.25 -15.28 14.76
N TYR A 66 18.92 -14.10 14.23
CA TYR A 66 17.55 -13.65 13.99
C TYR A 66 17.30 -13.45 12.51
N SER A 67 16.04 -13.52 12.08
CA SER A 67 15.63 -13.25 10.69
C SER A 67 15.23 -11.80 10.45
N THR A 68 14.60 -11.17 11.45
CA THR A 68 14.06 -9.82 11.34
C THR A 68 14.21 -9.04 12.66
N GLN A 69 14.15 -7.71 12.54
CA GLN A 69 14.02 -6.78 13.64
C GLN A 69 12.90 -5.79 13.32
N MET A 70 12.06 -5.46 14.31
CA MET A 70 11.05 -4.42 14.15
C MET A 70 11.69 -3.04 14.31
N GLN A 71 11.39 -2.12 13.39
CA GLN A 71 11.95 -0.76 13.39
C GLN A 71 10.91 0.26 12.93
N ASN A 72 11.00 1.50 13.45
CA ASN A 72 10.16 2.64 13.07
C ASN A 72 10.75 3.37 11.84
N ILE A 73 10.55 2.81 10.65
CA ILE A 73 11.23 3.27 9.43
C ILE A 73 10.31 3.44 8.22
N GLY A 74 9.02 3.40 8.42
CA GLY A 74 8.05 3.56 7.36
C GLY A 74 7.39 4.93 7.39
N LYS A 75 7.12 5.48 6.18
CA LYS A 75 6.32 6.69 6.02
C LYS A 75 5.45 6.60 4.80
N VAL A 76 4.16 6.80 4.98
CA VAL A 76 3.14 6.70 3.94
C VAL A 76 2.28 7.94 3.93
N GLN A 77 1.97 8.44 2.76
CA GLN A 77 1.07 9.57 2.53
C GLN A 77 -0.21 9.09 1.84
N ASN A 78 -1.34 9.56 2.33
CA ASN A 78 -2.63 9.47 1.68
C ASN A 78 -3.15 10.89 1.44
N ARG A 79 -3.48 11.18 0.20
CA ARG A 79 -4.04 12.45 -0.24
C ARG A 79 -5.32 12.21 -0.98
N GLY A 80 -6.37 12.96 -0.65
CA GLY A 80 -7.63 12.72 -1.34
C GLY A 80 -8.58 13.88 -1.29
N MET A 81 -9.70 13.67 -1.98
CA MET A 81 -10.85 14.54 -1.97
C MET A 81 -12.11 13.69 -2.01
N GLU A 82 -13.13 14.17 -1.33
CA GLU A 82 -14.43 13.53 -1.26
C GLU A 82 -15.50 14.58 -1.54
N PHE A 83 -16.50 14.21 -2.33
CA PHE A 83 -17.63 15.10 -2.64
C PHE A 83 -18.94 14.35 -2.41
N THR A 84 -19.86 15.00 -1.75
CA THR A 84 -21.22 14.51 -1.52
C THR A 84 -22.21 15.53 -2.02
N LEU A 85 -23.15 15.09 -2.86
CA LEU A 85 -24.24 15.89 -3.36
C LEU A 85 -25.57 15.28 -2.94
N ASN A 86 -26.33 16.03 -2.16
CA ASN A 86 -27.68 15.69 -1.76
C ASN A 86 -28.66 16.62 -2.44
N THR A 87 -29.70 16.08 -3.06
CA THR A 87 -30.72 16.88 -3.72
C THR A 87 -32.13 16.43 -3.36
N LYS A 88 -33.04 17.39 -3.15
CA LYS A 88 -34.49 17.18 -3.08
C LYS A 88 -35.09 17.63 -4.40
N ASN A 89 -35.23 16.69 -5.34
CA ASN A 89 -35.64 16.98 -6.70
C ASN A 89 -37.12 17.38 -6.78
N LEU A 90 -37.97 16.60 -6.13
CA LEU A 90 -39.41 16.83 -6.05
C LEU A 90 -39.85 16.76 -4.60
N THR A 91 -40.77 17.69 -4.19
CA THR A 91 -41.22 17.85 -2.81
C THR A 91 -42.75 17.90 -2.68
N GLY A 92 -43.51 17.54 -3.72
CA GLY A 92 -44.97 17.48 -3.72
C GLY A 92 -45.52 16.14 -3.21
N GLU A 93 -46.72 15.76 -3.68
CA GLU A 93 -47.33 14.43 -3.41
C GLU A 93 -46.39 13.29 -3.80
N PHE A 94 -45.65 13.44 -4.90
CA PHE A 94 -44.56 12.61 -5.27
C PHE A 94 -43.25 13.27 -4.82
N ALA A 95 -42.58 12.67 -3.82
CA ALA A 95 -41.28 13.15 -3.31
C ALA A 95 -40.16 12.31 -3.92
N TRP A 96 -39.13 12.99 -4.45
CA TRP A 96 -37.93 12.36 -4.97
C TRP A 96 -36.68 13.11 -4.50
N SER A 97 -35.74 12.37 -3.90
CA SER A 97 -34.43 12.86 -3.53
C SER A 97 -33.33 11.99 -4.14
N SER A 98 -32.16 12.59 -4.34
CA SER A 98 -30.98 11.88 -4.82
C SER A 98 -29.81 12.18 -3.91
N ASN A 99 -28.98 11.15 -3.69
CA ASN A 99 -27.70 11.26 -3.01
C ASN A 99 -26.62 10.70 -3.94
N PHE A 100 -25.57 11.46 -4.12
CA PHE A 100 -24.40 11.06 -4.89
C PHE A 100 -23.14 11.35 -4.07
N ASN A 101 -22.22 10.40 -4.01
CA ASN A 101 -20.90 10.61 -3.44
C ASN A 101 -19.82 10.08 -4.38
N ILE A 102 -18.66 10.73 -4.36
CA ILE A 102 -17.48 10.32 -5.08
C ILE A 102 -16.25 10.65 -4.26
N SER A 103 -15.30 9.73 -4.19
CA SER A 103 -14.03 9.90 -3.50
C SER A 103 -12.86 9.55 -4.40
N PHE A 104 -11.77 10.30 -4.22
CA PHE A 104 -10.49 10.06 -4.88
C PHE A 104 -9.41 9.99 -3.82
N ASN A 105 -8.64 8.92 -3.79
CA ASN A 105 -7.51 8.76 -2.89
C ASN A 105 -6.25 8.40 -3.67
N LYS A 106 -5.14 9.02 -3.31
CA LYS A 106 -3.81 8.69 -3.81
C LYS A 106 -2.91 8.33 -2.64
N ASN A 107 -2.54 7.06 -2.58
CA ASN A 107 -1.57 6.54 -1.64
C ASN A 107 -0.16 6.65 -2.22
N LYS A 108 0.83 7.00 -1.38
CA LYS A 108 2.24 7.05 -1.77
C LYS A 108 3.13 6.69 -0.59
N VAL A 109 4.01 5.75 -0.79
CA VAL A 109 5.11 5.45 0.12
C VAL A 109 6.16 6.57 -0.02
N LEU A 110 6.50 7.23 1.09
CA LEU A 110 7.53 8.25 1.13
C LEU A 110 8.88 7.67 1.55
N GLU A 111 8.87 6.82 2.56
CA GLU A 111 10.05 6.15 3.10
C GLU A 111 9.73 4.71 3.44
N VAL A 112 10.69 3.82 3.21
CA VAL A 112 10.63 2.40 3.57
C VAL A 112 12.03 1.86 3.82
N GLY A 113 12.20 1.16 4.93
CA GLY A 113 13.48 0.54 5.28
C GLY A 113 14.59 1.54 5.61
N VAL A 114 15.68 1.05 6.19
CA VAL A 114 16.85 1.86 6.59
C VAL A 114 17.55 2.49 5.39
N ASP A 115 17.59 1.77 4.25
CA ASP A 115 18.31 2.18 3.04
C ASP A 115 17.36 2.49 1.85
N GLY A 116 16.06 2.64 2.09
CA GLY A 116 15.06 2.82 1.04
C GLY A 116 14.86 1.58 0.16
N ARG A 117 15.33 0.41 0.59
CA ARG A 117 15.20 -0.85 -0.15
C ARG A 117 13.73 -1.26 -0.25
N PRO A 118 13.27 -1.71 -1.41
CA PRO A 118 11.92 -2.20 -1.56
C PRO A 118 11.63 -3.39 -0.65
N ILE A 119 10.40 -3.44 -0.13
CA ILE A 119 9.86 -4.63 0.55
C ILE A 119 9.02 -5.39 -0.47
N TYR A 120 9.27 -6.69 -0.59
CA TYR A 120 8.53 -7.59 -1.46
C TYR A 120 7.53 -8.40 -0.65
N GLY A 121 6.31 -8.51 -1.16
CA GLY A 121 5.26 -9.34 -0.60
C GLY A 121 4.89 -10.48 -1.55
N SER A 122 4.52 -11.63 -0.99
CA SER A 122 4.11 -12.80 -1.74
C SER A 122 2.61 -13.01 -1.68
N ALA A 123 2.03 -13.57 -2.73
CA ALA A 123 0.68 -14.13 -2.74
C ALA A 123 0.75 -15.66 -2.60
N ALA A 124 -0.40 -16.32 -2.38
CA ALA A 124 -0.46 -17.74 -2.09
C ALA A 124 0.31 -18.64 -3.09
N ASN A 125 0.39 -18.25 -4.38
CA ASN A 125 1.02 -19.03 -5.43
C ASN A 125 2.07 -18.22 -6.22
N ALA A 126 2.49 -17.04 -5.72
CA ALA A 126 3.46 -16.21 -6.43
C ALA A 126 4.38 -15.51 -5.44
N ASN A 127 5.68 -15.81 -5.53
CA ASN A 127 6.70 -15.09 -4.80
C ASN A 127 6.89 -13.69 -5.40
N ASN A 128 7.07 -12.69 -4.53
CA ASN A 128 7.28 -11.30 -4.94
C ASN A 128 6.17 -10.75 -5.87
N ALA A 129 4.90 -11.04 -5.54
CA ALA A 129 3.76 -10.53 -6.31
C ALA A 129 3.48 -9.04 -6.05
N PHE A 130 4.00 -8.49 -4.97
CA PHE A 130 3.82 -7.11 -4.57
C PHE A 130 5.14 -6.44 -4.24
N ILE A 131 5.22 -5.14 -4.47
CA ILE A 131 6.36 -4.32 -4.10
C ILE A 131 5.90 -3.06 -3.36
N THR A 132 6.57 -2.76 -2.25
CA THR A 132 6.43 -1.50 -1.53
C THR A 132 7.75 -0.76 -1.62
N LYS A 133 7.76 0.38 -2.32
CA LYS A 133 8.95 1.21 -2.50
C LYS A 133 8.61 2.70 -2.54
N PRO A 134 9.54 3.58 -2.19
CA PRO A 134 9.33 5.02 -2.26
C PRO A 134 8.85 5.48 -3.64
N GLY A 135 7.88 6.40 -3.63
CA GLY A 135 7.31 6.99 -4.85
C GLY A 135 6.09 6.26 -5.43
N TYR A 136 5.78 5.05 -4.99
CA TYR A 136 4.68 4.20 -5.46
C TYR A 136 3.63 3.99 -4.36
N PRO A 137 2.42 3.55 -4.72
CA PRO A 137 1.46 3.09 -3.72
C PRO A 137 2.00 1.88 -2.95
N ILE A 138 1.56 1.74 -1.69
CA ILE A 138 1.87 0.55 -0.89
C ILE A 138 1.36 -0.71 -1.59
N ALA A 139 2.13 -1.79 -1.50
CA ALA A 139 1.78 -3.09 -2.08
C ALA A 139 1.37 -3.03 -3.56
N SER A 140 2.07 -2.23 -4.36
CA SER A 140 1.86 -2.19 -5.80
C SER A 140 2.13 -3.56 -6.41
N PHE A 141 1.33 -3.96 -7.41
CA PHE A 141 1.60 -5.19 -8.15
C PHE A 141 3.00 -5.18 -8.75
N TYR A 142 3.68 -6.29 -8.62
CA TYR A 142 5.04 -6.47 -9.13
C TYR A 142 5.12 -7.78 -9.94
N GLY A 143 5.78 -7.73 -11.08
CA GLY A 143 5.93 -8.89 -11.95
C GLY A 143 6.53 -8.53 -13.30
N TYR A 144 6.65 -9.52 -14.14
CA TYR A 144 7.12 -9.35 -15.49
C TYR A 144 6.02 -8.78 -16.38
N LYS A 145 6.39 -7.81 -17.21
CA LYS A 145 5.51 -7.32 -18.27
C LYS A 145 5.68 -8.21 -19.49
N TYR A 146 4.60 -8.87 -19.88
CA TYR A 146 4.58 -9.58 -21.16
C TYR A 146 4.71 -8.59 -22.31
N ILE A 147 5.69 -8.76 -23.17
CA ILE A 147 5.95 -7.90 -24.33
C ILE A 147 5.78 -8.64 -25.66
N GLY A 148 5.67 -9.96 -25.65
CA GLY A 148 5.47 -10.77 -26.84
C GLY A 148 6.18 -12.11 -26.74
N VAL A 149 6.07 -12.88 -27.81
CA VAL A 149 6.88 -14.08 -28.06
C VAL A 149 7.83 -13.80 -29.21
N PHE A 150 9.00 -14.40 -29.18
CA PHE A 150 9.94 -14.30 -30.28
C PHE A 150 9.33 -14.90 -31.56
N GLN A 151 9.46 -14.19 -32.65
CA GLN A 151 8.91 -14.60 -33.94
C GLN A 151 10.00 -15.15 -34.91
N SER A 152 11.29 -14.98 -34.56
CA SER A 152 12.41 -15.46 -35.34
C SER A 152 13.66 -15.69 -34.49
N GLU A 153 14.55 -16.55 -34.95
CA GLU A 153 15.85 -16.82 -34.33
C GLU A 153 16.72 -15.53 -34.25
N GLU A 154 16.56 -14.63 -35.21
CA GLU A 154 17.27 -13.37 -35.24
C GLU A 154 16.78 -12.41 -34.13
N GLU A 155 15.49 -12.46 -33.81
CA GLU A 155 14.91 -11.72 -32.70
C GLU A 155 15.34 -12.33 -31.36
N LEU A 156 15.31 -13.64 -31.24
CA LEU A 156 15.77 -14.37 -30.06
C LEU A 156 17.23 -14.00 -29.71
N ALA A 157 18.10 -13.92 -30.71
CA ALA A 157 19.52 -13.60 -30.53
C ALA A 157 19.78 -12.16 -30.02
N LYS A 158 18.83 -11.23 -30.19
CA LYS A 158 18.97 -9.82 -29.76
C LYS A 158 18.66 -9.58 -28.29
N TYR A 159 17.91 -10.47 -27.65
CA TYR A 159 17.43 -10.27 -26.29
C TYR A 159 18.01 -11.34 -25.34
N PRO A 160 18.15 -11.01 -24.04
CA PRO A 160 18.50 -12.02 -23.04
C PRO A 160 17.45 -13.13 -23.02
N HIS A 161 17.86 -14.38 -23.17
CA HIS A 161 17.00 -15.55 -23.18
C HIS A 161 17.67 -16.71 -22.44
N LEU A 162 16.90 -17.71 -22.05
CA LEU A 162 17.42 -18.91 -21.40
C LEU A 162 18.01 -19.85 -22.45
N SER A 163 19.05 -20.58 -22.08
CA SER A 163 19.59 -21.62 -22.97
C SER A 163 18.55 -22.71 -23.21
N GLY A 164 18.16 -22.90 -24.46
CA GLY A 164 17.11 -23.84 -24.86
C GLY A 164 15.79 -23.22 -25.26
N ASP A 165 15.63 -21.89 -25.15
CA ASP A 165 14.49 -21.16 -25.75
C ASP A 165 14.53 -21.38 -27.28
N LYS A 166 13.33 -21.56 -27.87
CA LYS A 166 13.12 -21.77 -29.30
C LYS A 166 12.01 -20.84 -29.79
N VAL A 167 12.05 -20.49 -31.05
CA VAL A 167 10.97 -19.79 -31.76
C VAL A 167 9.89 -20.76 -32.17
#